data_2b8d21d6739f43722f11c83aab8d84c2
#
_entry.id   2b8d21d6739f43722f11c83aab8d84c2
#
_cell.length_a   1.000
_cell.length_b   1.000
_cell.length_c   1.000
_cell.angle_alpha   90.00
_cell.angle_beta   90.00
_cell.angle_gamma   90.00
#
_symmetry.space_group_name_H-M   'P 1'
#
loop_
_entity.id
_entity.type
_entity.pdbx_description
1 polymer ?
#
loop_
_entity_poly.entity_id
_entity_poly.type
_entity_poly.pdbx_seq_one_letter_code
_entity_poly.pdbx_strand_id
1 'polypeptide(L)'
;MQYENEEQINENGINWTIRKLYAGAGPYDPAGTYIYSIERNEMGIPTAIPLIVMGMNDAYNLGFELQDIFLEPLLSNYDEWVLSKEYTVGEINQLMGSTTMSELMTEDALDLDSPLADMLYEVLSWNSNVGYDLQAPAYFLHSLEDEVVPLLNSINLQTQMPDEIGKTYDFGEYGSHLEASVPFMKYVYQDL
;
A
#
# COMPACT_ATOMS: atom_id res chain seq x y z
N MET A 1 -15.57 -0.78 -1.39
CA MET A 1 -15.60 -0.31 0.03
C MET A 1 -16.61 0.81 0.29
N GLN A 2 -16.53 1.97 -0.37
CA GLN A 2 -17.48 3.06 -0.14
C GLN A 2 -18.93 2.63 -0.43
N TYR A 3 -19.18 2.06 -1.59
CA TYR A 3 -20.49 1.59 -2.03
C TYR A 3 -21.05 0.46 -1.14
N GLU A 4 -20.21 -0.52 -0.83
CA GLU A 4 -20.60 -1.65 0.05
C GLU A 4 -20.95 -1.16 1.48
N ASN A 5 -20.22 -0.17 2.00
CA ASN A 5 -20.51 0.39 3.31
C ASN A 5 -21.81 1.20 3.32
N GLU A 6 -22.12 1.96 2.27
CA GLU A 6 -23.39 2.67 2.15
C GLU A 6 -24.57 1.70 2.05
N GLU A 7 -24.44 0.62 1.29
CA GLU A 7 -25.46 -0.42 1.16
C GLU A 7 -25.73 -1.10 2.49
N GLN A 8 -24.68 -1.56 3.20
CA GLN A 8 -24.80 -2.14 4.54
C GLN A 8 -25.39 -1.19 5.58
N ILE A 9 -25.02 0.09 5.55
CA ILE A 9 -25.57 1.09 6.46
C ILE A 9 -27.07 1.30 6.19
N ASN A 10 -27.45 1.37 4.91
CA ASN A 10 -28.86 1.55 4.52
C ASN A 10 -29.72 0.33 4.81
N GLU A 11 -29.19 -0.88 4.67
CA GLU A 11 -29.89 -2.13 5.05
C GLU A 11 -30.23 -2.18 6.56
N ASN A 12 -29.40 -1.55 7.40
CA ASN A 12 -29.68 -1.42 8.83
C ASN A 12 -30.65 -0.26 9.19
N GLY A 13 -31.23 0.40 8.20
CA GLY A 13 -32.22 1.47 8.40
C GLY A 13 -31.61 2.83 8.80
N ILE A 14 -30.30 2.99 8.64
CA ILE A 14 -29.59 4.24 8.88
C ILE A 14 -29.36 4.91 7.52
N ASN A 15 -30.06 6.00 7.28
CA ASN A 15 -29.93 6.73 6.00
C ASN A 15 -28.71 7.68 6.03
N TRP A 16 -27.51 7.12 5.78
CA TRP A 16 -26.27 7.86 5.70
C TRP A 16 -25.83 7.99 4.24
N THR A 17 -25.20 9.12 3.92
CA THR A 17 -24.58 9.37 2.61
C THR A 17 -23.16 9.86 2.82
N ILE A 18 -22.20 9.25 2.11
CA ILE A 18 -20.81 9.72 2.08
C ILE A 18 -20.78 10.97 1.20
N ARG A 19 -20.50 12.11 1.78
CA ARG A 19 -20.48 13.40 1.05
C ARG A 19 -19.18 13.65 0.33
N LYS A 20 -18.06 13.23 0.93
CA LYS A 20 -16.73 13.42 0.38
C LYS A 20 -15.74 12.43 0.98
N LEU A 21 -14.76 12.01 0.18
CA LEU A 21 -13.64 11.19 0.59
C LEU A 21 -12.37 12.05 0.66
N TYR A 22 -11.58 11.87 1.71
CA TYR A 22 -10.24 12.45 1.83
C TYR A 22 -9.24 11.32 2.00
N ALA A 23 -8.19 11.31 1.18
CA ALA A 23 -7.17 10.26 1.23
C ALA A 23 -5.78 10.86 0.99
N GLY A 24 -4.87 10.59 1.90
CA GLY A 24 -3.47 11.02 1.81
C GLY A 24 -2.57 9.84 1.51
N ALA A 25 -1.67 9.98 0.55
CA ALA A 25 -0.52 9.11 0.25
C ALA A 25 -0.74 7.61 0.53
N GLY A 26 -1.88 7.06 0.10
CA GLY A 26 -2.22 5.66 0.34
C GLY A 26 -1.51 4.70 -0.63
N PRO A 27 -1.28 3.43 -0.23
CA PRO A 27 -0.79 2.38 -1.10
C PRO A 27 -1.94 1.85 -1.98
N TYR A 28 -2.41 2.67 -2.91
CA TYR A 28 -3.59 2.37 -3.75
C TYR A 28 -3.34 1.28 -4.78
N ASP A 29 -2.06 1.09 -5.15
CA ASP A 29 -1.61 0.12 -6.14
C ASP A 29 -0.45 -0.72 -5.60
N PRO A 30 -0.73 -1.74 -4.78
CA PRO A 30 0.31 -2.61 -4.23
C PRO A 30 1.09 -3.35 -5.29
N ALA A 31 0.43 -3.80 -6.38
CA ALA A 31 1.09 -4.49 -7.48
C ALA A 31 2.04 -3.56 -8.25
N GLY A 32 1.60 -2.34 -8.57
CA GLY A 32 2.47 -1.32 -9.16
C GLY A 32 3.62 -0.92 -8.25
N THR A 33 3.40 -0.86 -6.93
CA THR A 33 4.46 -0.62 -5.95
C THR A 33 5.52 -1.74 -5.97
N TYR A 34 5.11 -2.99 -6.08
CA TYR A 34 6.01 -4.13 -6.17
C TYR A 34 6.92 -4.05 -7.41
N ILE A 35 6.35 -3.83 -8.59
CA ILE A 35 7.12 -3.63 -9.84
C ILE A 35 8.10 -2.46 -9.69
N TYR A 36 7.61 -1.31 -9.22
CA TYR A 36 8.42 -0.10 -9.01
C TYR A 36 9.62 -0.36 -8.08
N SER A 37 9.40 -1.13 -7.01
CA SER A 37 10.45 -1.46 -6.04
C SER A 37 11.49 -2.42 -6.62
N ILE A 38 11.06 -3.40 -7.43
CA ILE A 38 11.97 -4.30 -8.16
C ILE A 38 12.85 -3.51 -9.14
N GLU A 39 12.26 -2.66 -9.97
CA GLU A 39 12.99 -1.86 -10.98
C GLU A 39 14.04 -0.94 -10.34
N ARG A 40 13.77 -0.44 -9.14
CA ARG A 40 14.69 0.41 -8.39
C ARG A 40 15.63 -0.37 -7.47
N ASN A 41 15.34 -1.65 -7.26
CA ASN A 41 15.98 -2.49 -6.25
C ASN A 41 15.97 -1.84 -4.85
N GLU A 42 14.87 -1.16 -4.51
CA GLU A 42 14.75 -0.39 -3.27
C GLU A 42 13.31 -0.37 -2.75
N MET A 43 13.15 -0.42 -1.43
CA MET A 43 11.89 -0.27 -0.72
C MET A 43 12.02 0.64 0.50
N GLY A 44 11.19 1.67 0.58
CA GLY A 44 11.25 2.67 1.66
C GLY A 44 10.94 2.08 3.05
N ILE A 45 10.00 1.12 3.14
CA ILE A 45 9.67 0.39 4.38
C ILE A 45 9.75 -1.11 4.13
N PRO A 46 10.93 -1.73 4.29
CA PRO A 46 11.12 -3.17 4.07
C PRO A 46 10.18 -4.08 4.85
N THR A 47 9.83 -3.73 6.08
CA THR A 47 8.88 -4.49 6.92
C THR A 47 7.48 -4.59 6.30
N ALA A 48 7.10 -3.67 5.41
CA ALA A 48 5.80 -3.73 4.74
C ALA A 48 5.65 -4.98 3.86
N ILE A 49 6.75 -5.45 3.24
CA ILE A 49 6.72 -6.61 2.34
C ILE A 49 6.25 -7.87 3.08
N PRO A 50 6.94 -8.36 4.14
CA PRO A 50 6.52 -9.56 4.83
C PRO A 50 5.15 -9.44 5.49
N LEU A 51 4.79 -8.26 6.01
CA LEU A 51 3.47 -8.02 6.59
C LEU A 51 2.35 -8.16 5.55
N ILE A 52 2.52 -7.58 4.37
CA ILE A 52 1.53 -7.63 3.30
C ILE A 52 1.49 -9.03 2.69
N VAL A 53 2.62 -9.56 2.23
CA VAL A 53 2.68 -10.82 1.49
C VAL A 53 2.26 -12.00 2.36
N MET A 54 2.80 -12.11 3.56
CA MET A 54 2.45 -13.22 4.46
C MET A 54 1.04 -13.05 5.06
N GLY A 55 0.58 -11.82 5.27
CA GLY A 55 -0.80 -11.55 5.66
C GLY A 55 -1.80 -11.98 4.58
N MET A 56 -1.48 -11.77 3.31
CA MET A 56 -2.28 -12.24 2.16
C MET A 56 -2.19 -13.75 1.99
N ASN A 57 -0.99 -14.33 2.19
CA ASN A 57 -0.78 -15.76 2.18
C ASN A 57 -1.72 -16.46 3.18
N ASP A 58 -1.80 -15.94 4.40
CA ASP A 58 -2.70 -16.47 5.44
C ASP A 58 -4.17 -16.24 5.10
N ALA A 59 -4.54 -15.02 4.69
CA ALA A 59 -5.93 -14.64 4.41
C ALA A 59 -6.54 -15.40 3.22
N TYR A 60 -5.75 -15.67 2.18
CA TYR A 60 -6.20 -16.32 0.95
C TYR A 60 -5.78 -17.79 0.84
N ASN A 61 -5.04 -18.31 1.83
CA ASN A 61 -4.52 -19.69 1.86
C ASN A 61 -3.71 -20.04 0.60
N LEU A 62 -2.74 -19.19 0.25
CA LEU A 62 -1.98 -19.29 -1.00
C LEU A 62 -0.91 -20.39 -0.97
N GLY A 63 -0.43 -20.76 0.21
CA GLY A 63 0.56 -21.81 0.39
C GLY A 63 2.00 -21.36 0.11
N PHE A 64 2.30 -20.07 0.17
CA PHE A 64 3.69 -19.59 0.11
C PHE A 64 4.46 -20.01 1.36
N GLU A 65 5.68 -20.49 1.14
CA GLU A 65 6.63 -20.69 2.21
C GLU A 65 7.54 -19.47 2.34
N LEU A 66 7.90 -19.10 3.58
CA LEU A 66 8.66 -17.87 3.84
C LEU A 66 10.00 -17.84 3.08
N GLN A 67 10.69 -18.98 3.01
CA GLN A 67 11.98 -19.16 2.32
C GLN A 67 11.89 -19.05 0.79
N ASP A 68 10.71 -19.18 0.20
CA ASP A 68 10.55 -19.01 -1.24
C ASP A 68 10.63 -17.53 -1.63
N ILE A 69 10.30 -16.64 -0.71
CA ILE A 69 10.15 -15.21 -0.96
C ILE A 69 11.28 -14.39 -0.31
N PHE A 70 11.68 -14.73 0.92
CA PHE A 70 12.56 -13.89 1.73
C PHE A 70 13.92 -14.52 2.00
N LEU A 71 14.92 -13.65 2.22
CA LEU A 71 16.27 -13.98 2.61
C LEU A 71 16.51 -13.70 4.11
N GLU A 72 17.72 -14.07 4.59
CA GLU A 72 18.19 -13.66 5.91
C GLU A 72 18.41 -12.12 5.95
N PRO A 73 18.25 -11.46 7.09
CA PRO A 73 18.01 -12.07 8.41
C PRO A 73 16.53 -12.35 8.74
N LEU A 74 15.60 -12.00 7.84
CA LEU A 74 14.16 -12.15 8.12
C LEU A 74 13.76 -13.61 8.34
N LEU A 75 14.29 -14.55 7.54
CA LEU A 75 13.93 -15.97 7.64
C LEU A 75 14.09 -16.52 9.06
N SER A 76 15.28 -16.30 9.66
CA SER A 76 15.57 -16.84 10.98
C SER A 76 14.84 -16.13 12.12
N ASN A 77 14.31 -14.94 11.88
CA ASN A 77 13.76 -14.08 12.94
C ASN A 77 12.29 -13.70 12.72
N TYR A 78 11.63 -14.26 11.71
CA TYR A 78 10.26 -13.89 11.35
C TYR A 78 9.27 -14.04 12.51
N ASP A 79 9.33 -15.17 13.21
CA ASP A 79 8.44 -15.43 14.35
C ASP A 79 8.68 -14.44 15.49
N GLU A 80 9.94 -14.12 15.78
CA GLU A 80 10.29 -13.16 16.81
C GLU A 80 9.94 -11.73 16.41
N TRP A 81 10.33 -11.30 15.21
CA TRP A 81 10.18 -9.89 14.81
C TRP A 81 8.77 -9.54 14.37
N VAL A 82 8.10 -10.45 13.65
CA VAL A 82 6.80 -10.17 13.02
C VAL A 82 5.65 -10.80 13.80
N LEU A 83 5.68 -12.10 14.07
CA LEU A 83 4.55 -12.80 14.68
C LEU A 83 4.38 -12.51 16.17
N SER A 84 5.46 -12.23 16.90
CA SER A 84 5.38 -11.89 18.32
C SER A 84 4.58 -10.62 18.60
N LYS A 85 4.59 -9.66 17.64
CA LYS A 85 3.99 -8.32 17.76
C LYS A 85 4.63 -7.46 18.87
N GLU A 86 5.86 -7.79 19.27
CA GLU A 86 6.61 -7.06 20.29
C GLU A 86 7.45 -5.92 19.71
N TYR A 87 7.72 -5.95 18.39
CA TYR A 87 8.52 -4.98 17.68
C TYR A 87 7.67 -4.02 16.87
N THR A 88 8.06 -2.75 16.83
CA THR A 88 7.49 -1.77 15.92
C THR A 88 8.05 -1.93 14.51
N VAL A 89 7.34 -1.43 13.49
CA VAL A 89 7.80 -1.42 12.09
C VAL A 89 9.20 -0.79 11.96
N GLY A 90 9.46 0.30 12.69
CA GLY A 90 10.77 0.96 12.67
C GLY A 90 11.90 0.11 13.24
N GLU A 91 11.64 -0.64 14.31
CA GLU A 91 12.62 -1.56 14.90
C GLU A 91 12.90 -2.73 13.95
N ILE A 92 11.87 -3.32 13.33
CA ILE A 92 12.06 -4.41 12.37
C ILE A 92 12.87 -3.91 11.16
N ASN A 93 12.58 -2.72 10.62
CA ASN A 93 13.37 -2.14 9.53
C ASN A 93 14.85 -1.99 9.89
N GLN A 94 15.16 -1.57 11.12
CA GLN A 94 16.54 -1.48 11.60
C GLN A 94 17.21 -2.86 11.74
N LEU A 95 16.45 -3.86 12.21
CA LEU A 95 16.94 -5.25 12.36
C LEU A 95 17.16 -5.93 11.01
N MET A 96 16.31 -5.65 10.01
CA MET A 96 16.51 -6.12 8.63
C MET A 96 17.78 -5.52 8.00
N GLY A 97 18.16 -4.30 8.36
CA GLY A 97 19.46 -3.70 8.06
C GLY A 97 19.65 -3.28 6.60
N SER A 98 18.66 -3.43 5.74
CA SER A 98 18.71 -3.05 4.32
C SER A 98 17.36 -2.56 3.81
N THR A 99 17.42 -1.69 2.81
CA THR A 99 16.27 -1.28 1.97
C THR A 99 16.39 -1.86 0.54
N THR A 100 17.44 -2.60 0.27
CA THR A 100 17.76 -3.16 -1.05
C THR A 100 16.96 -4.45 -1.26
N MET A 101 16.09 -4.49 -2.26
CA MET A 101 15.21 -5.63 -2.52
C MET A 101 15.97 -6.95 -2.71
N SER A 102 17.08 -6.94 -3.46
CA SER A 102 17.90 -8.14 -3.70
C SER A 102 18.67 -8.65 -2.47
N GLU A 103 18.71 -7.89 -1.38
CA GLU A 103 19.25 -8.34 -0.10
C GLU A 103 18.17 -8.89 0.84
N LEU A 104 16.89 -8.68 0.50
CA LEU A 104 15.74 -9.01 1.33
C LEU A 104 14.89 -10.14 0.76
N MET A 105 14.86 -10.28 -0.57
CA MET A 105 14.01 -11.24 -1.28
C MET A 105 14.82 -12.14 -2.20
N THR A 106 14.26 -13.32 -2.47
CA THR A 106 14.87 -14.30 -3.36
C THR A 106 14.89 -13.80 -4.82
N GLU A 107 15.80 -14.37 -5.63
CA GLU A 107 15.85 -14.08 -7.06
C GLU A 107 14.52 -14.39 -7.75
N ASP A 108 13.89 -15.53 -7.42
CA ASP A 108 12.61 -15.94 -8.00
C ASP A 108 11.47 -14.96 -7.66
N ALA A 109 11.50 -14.35 -6.46
CA ALA A 109 10.52 -13.33 -6.09
C ALA A 109 10.78 -11.97 -6.74
N LEU A 110 11.95 -11.73 -7.31
CA LEU A 110 12.32 -10.47 -7.96
C LEU A 110 12.39 -10.57 -9.49
N ASP A 111 12.42 -11.78 -10.05
CA ASP A 111 12.41 -12.02 -11.49
C ASP A 111 10.95 -11.98 -12.00
N LEU A 112 10.58 -10.89 -12.68
CA LEU A 112 9.23 -10.68 -13.22
C LEU A 112 8.79 -11.72 -14.27
N ASP A 113 9.73 -12.53 -14.78
CA ASP A 113 9.43 -13.66 -15.67
C ASP A 113 9.24 -14.97 -14.90
N SER A 114 9.42 -14.98 -13.58
CA SER A 114 9.24 -16.16 -12.73
C SER A 114 7.76 -16.41 -12.39
N PRO A 115 7.33 -17.68 -12.25
CA PRO A 115 5.97 -17.98 -11.79
C PRO A 115 5.65 -17.46 -10.38
N LEU A 116 6.65 -17.33 -9.51
CA LEU A 116 6.47 -16.80 -8.16
C LEU A 116 6.18 -15.31 -8.18
N ALA A 117 6.99 -14.53 -8.92
CA ALA A 117 6.77 -13.09 -9.04
C ALA A 117 5.43 -12.77 -9.72
N ASP A 118 5.04 -13.56 -10.74
CA ASP A 118 3.74 -13.45 -11.40
C ASP A 118 2.59 -13.66 -10.42
N MET A 119 2.69 -14.69 -9.57
CA MET A 119 1.68 -14.97 -8.54
C MET A 119 1.65 -13.87 -7.46
N LEU A 120 2.80 -13.37 -7.03
CA LEU A 120 2.88 -12.24 -6.08
C LEU A 120 2.21 -10.99 -6.66
N TYR A 121 2.48 -10.67 -7.92
CA TYR A 121 1.84 -9.56 -8.62
C TYR A 121 0.32 -9.73 -8.69
N GLU A 122 -0.16 -10.90 -9.10
CA GLU A 122 -1.59 -11.21 -9.18
C GLU A 122 -2.29 -11.01 -7.82
N VAL A 123 -1.74 -11.58 -6.76
CA VAL A 123 -2.29 -11.50 -5.40
C VAL A 123 -2.28 -10.05 -4.88
N LEU A 124 -1.21 -9.29 -5.12
CA LEU A 124 -1.14 -7.88 -4.77
C LEU A 124 -2.18 -7.06 -5.54
N SER A 125 -2.46 -7.42 -6.79
CA SER A 125 -3.47 -6.74 -7.61
C SER A 125 -4.90 -6.89 -7.08
N TRP A 126 -5.22 -7.97 -6.37
CA TRP A 126 -6.53 -8.17 -5.73
C TRP A 126 -6.83 -7.13 -4.66
N ASN A 127 -5.80 -6.48 -4.12
CA ASN A 127 -5.93 -5.41 -3.11
C ASN A 127 -5.70 -4.02 -3.70
N SER A 128 -5.61 -3.90 -5.01
CA SER A 128 -5.50 -2.62 -5.70
C SER A 128 -6.81 -1.85 -5.61
N ASN A 129 -6.71 -0.54 -5.39
CA ASN A 129 -7.85 0.39 -5.42
C ASN A 129 -7.91 1.20 -6.72
N VAL A 130 -6.99 0.98 -7.66
CA VAL A 130 -7.03 1.64 -8.97
C VAL A 130 -8.18 1.07 -9.81
N GLY A 131 -8.84 1.90 -10.58
CA GLY A 131 -9.98 1.49 -11.41
C GLY A 131 -11.33 1.37 -10.69
N TYR A 132 -11.40 1.59 -9.37
CA TYR A 132 -12.68 1.67 -8.66
C TYR A 132 -13.42 2.95 -8.99
N ASP A 133 -14.74 2.83 -9.20
CA ASP A 133 -15.63 3.97 -9.41
C ASP A 133 -16.07 4.54 -8.06
N LEU A 134 -15.61 5.75 -7.74
CA LEU A 134 -16.03 6.46 -6.52
C LEU A 134 -17.37 7.14 -6.76
N GLN A 135 -18.29 6.99 -5.82
CA GLN A 135 -19.63 7.56 -5.88
C GLN A 135 -19.73 8.94 -5.19
N ALA A 136 -18.66 9.41 -4.56
CA ALA A 136 -18.61 10.72 -3.90
C ALA A 136 -17.37 11.51 -4.34
N PRO A 137 -17.44 12.86 -4.30
CA PRO A 137 -16.27 13.71 -4.52
C PRO A 137 -15.10 13.29 -3.62
N ALA A 138 -13.89 13.36 -4.16
CA ALA A 138 -12.70 12.92 -3.43
C ALA A 138 -11.55 13.93 -3.55
N TYR A 139 -10.77 14.04 -2.47
CA TYR A 139 -9.53 14.80 -2.43
C TYR A 139 -8.38 13.86 -2.07
N PHE A 140 -7.38 13.85 -2.94
CA PHE A 140 -6.17 13.04 -2.78
C PHE A 140 -4.96 13.95 -2.67
N LEU A 141 -4.19 13.80 -1.60
CA LEU A 141 -2.92 14.50 -1.43
C LEU A 141 -1.77 13.50 -1.42
N HIS A 142 -0.67 13.83 -2.11
CA HIS A 142 0.57 13.06 -2.06
C HIS A 142 1.77 14.00 -2.14
N SER A 143 2.75 13.81 -1.24
CA SER A 143 4.01 14.54 -1.32
C SER A 143 4.90 13.98 -2.43
N LEU A 144 5.56 14.87 -3.18
CA LEU A 144 6.59 14.49 -4.15
C LEU A 144 7.86 13.93 -3.49
N GLU A 145 8.01 14.18 -2.19
CA GLU A 145 9.15 13.79 -1.36
C GLU A 145 8.83 12.57 -0.47
N ASP A 146 7.69 11.88 -0.74
CA ASP A 146 7.25 10.72 0.03
C ASP A 146 8.20 9.54 -0.18
N GLU A 147 8.92 9.17 0.88
CA GLU A 147 9.91 8.08 0.90
C GLU A 147 9.29 6.72 1.26
N VAL A 148 8.02 6.70 1.67
CA VAL A 148 7.31 5.52 2.17
C VAL A 148 6.44 4.90 1.09
N VAL A 149 5.54 5.70 0.54
CA VAL A 149 4.61 5.28 -0.51
C VAL A 149 5.00 5.97 -1.81
N PRO A 150 5.42 5.22 -2.84
CA PRO A 150 5.77 5.83 -4.13
C PRO A 150 4.61 6.66 -4.71
N LEU A 151 4.92 7.87 -5.19
CA LEU A 151 3.95 8.75 -5.85
C LEU A 151 3.18 8.05 -7.00
N LEU A 152 3.79 7.03 -7.59
CA LEU A 152 3.17 6.15 -8.58
C LEU A 152 1.77 5.68 -8.17
N ASN A 153 1.55 5.38 -6.89
CA ASN A 153 0.24 4.96 -6.37
C ASN A 153 -0.86 5.97 -6.68
N SER A 154 -0.60 7.24 -6.39
CA SER A 154 -1.56 8.31 -6.65
C SER A 154 -1.68 8.66 -8.14
N ILE A 155 -0.60 8.51 -8.92
CA ILE A 155 -0.64 8.69 -10.38
C ILE A 155 -1.48 7.58 -11.03
N ASN A 156 -1.29 6.32 -10.65
CA ASN A 156 -2.06 5.19 -11.16
C ASN A 156 -3.54 5.33 -10.79
N LEU A 157 -3.82 5.74 -9.54
CA LEU A 157 -5.17 6.04 -9.11
C LEU A 157 -5.81 7.14 -9.97
N GLN A 158 -5.10 8.24 -10.21
CA GLN A 158 -5.57 9.36 -11.03
C GLN A 158 -5.88 8.94 -12.47
N THR A 159 -5.00 8.12 -13.06
CA THR A 159 -5.11 7.75 -14.49
C THR A 159 -6.16 6.67 -14.75
N GLN A 160 -6.44 5.81 -13.78
CA GLN A 160 -7.32 4.65 -13.95
C GLN A 160 -8.71 4.84 -13.33
N MET A 161 -8.89 5.85 -12.50
CA MET A 161 -10.18 6.13 -11.88
C MET A 161 -11.04 7.00 -12.82
N PRO A 162 -12.28 6.59 -13.12
CA PRO A 162 -13.19 7.39 -13.97
C PRO A 162 -13.36 8.82 -13.46
N ASP A 163 -13.46 9.79 -14.36
CA ASP A 163 -13.41 11.24 -14.05
C ASP A 163 -14.81 11.88 -13.87
N GLU A 164 -15.83 11.08 -13.60
CA GLU A 164 -17.24 11.52 -13.59
C GLU A 164 -17.66 12.29 -12.34
N ILE A 165 -16.86 12.23 -11.26
CA ILE A 165 -17.16 12.87 -9.97
C ILE A 165 -16.00 13.77 -9.57
N GLY A 166 -16.28 14.96 -9.04
CA GLY A 166 -15.31 15.98 -8.66
C GLY A 166 -14.16 15.43 -7.79
N LYS A 167 -13.10 15.00 -8.44
CA LYS A 167 -11.87 14.55 -7.81
C LYS A 167 -10.82 15.64 -7.87
N THR A 168 -10.12 15.83 -6.77
CA THR A 168 -8.99 16.76 -6.69
C THR A 168 -7.75 15.99 -6.32
N TYR A 169 -6.70 16.13 -7.13
CA TYR A 169 -5.39 15.56 -6.85
C TYR A 169 -4.42 16.70 -6.56
N ASP A 170 -3.81 16.64 -5.40
CA ASP A 170 -2.87 17.65 -4.91
C ASP A 170 -1.50 17.00 -4.69
N PHE A 171 -0.60 17.20 -5.66
CA PHE A 171 0.75 16.67 -5.64
C PHE A 171 1.72 17.84 -5.47
N GLY A 172 2.43 17.89 -4.34
CA GLY A 172 3.30 19.00 -4.00
C GLY A 172 4.49 18.62 -3.12
N GLU A 173 5.36 19.58 -2.89
CA GLU A 173 6.50 19.45 -1.98
C GLU A 173 6.02 19.67 -0.54
N TYR A 174 5.54 18.60 0.09
CA TYR A 174 4.96 18.62 1.45
C TYR A 174 5.88 17.98 2.50
N GLY A 175 7.13 17.69 2.12
CA GLY A 175 8.08 16.95 2.93
C GLY A 175 7.85 15.44 2.91
N SER A 176 8.38 14.74 3.90
CA SER A 176 8.26 13.29 4.06
C SER A 176 6.80 12.81 4.13
N HIS A 177 6.60 11.51 4.01
CA HIS A 177 5.29 10.87 4.17
C HIS A 177 4.54 11.36 5.41
N LEU A 178 5.24 11.42 6.55
CA LEU A 178 4.63 11.84 7.80
C LEU A 178 4.35 13.36 7.83
N GLU A 179 5.26 14.18 7.30
CA GLU A 179 5.10 15.63 7.27
C GLU A 179 3.93 16.07 6.38
N ALA A 180 3.68 15.37 5.28
CA ALA A 180 2.54 15.59 4.39
C ALA A 180 1.18 15.44 5.10
N SER A 181 1.12 14.74 6.23
CA SER A 181 -0.10 14.63 7.04
C SER A 181 -0.60 15.97 7.56
N VAL A 182 0.29 16.92 7.81
CA VAL A 182 -0.06 18.25 8.34
C VAL A 182 -0.87 19.10 7.35
N PRO A 183 -0.39 19.35 6.10
CA PRO A 183 -1.17 20.06 5.10
C PRO A 183 -2.46 19.29 4.73
N PHE A 184 -2.43 17.96 4.69
CA PHE A 184 -3.60 17.13 4.47
C PHE A 184 -4.69 17.37 5.53
N MET A 185 -4.36 17.25 6.81
CA MET A 185 -5.30 17.49 7.90
C MET A 185 -5.81 18.94 7.95
N LYS A 186 -4.95 19.89 7.59
CA LYS A 186 -5.35 21.29 7.50
C LYS A 186 -6.39 21.50 6.39
N TYR A 187 -6.19 20.89 5.23
CA TYR A 187 -7.17 20.94 4.14
C TYR A 187 -8.50 20.34 4.58
N VAL A 188 -8.47 19.13 5.15
CA VAL A 188 -9.70 18.45 5.63
C VAL A 188 -10.47 19.34 6.60
N TYR A 189 -9.77 19.95 7.58
CA TYR A 189 -10.40 20.82 8.56
C TYR A 189 -11.02 22.10 7.97
N GLN A 190 -10.44 22.63 6.88
CA GLN A 190 -10.95 23.84 6.23
C GLN A 190 -12.12 23.58 5.28
N ASP A 191 -12.26 22.34 4.81
CA ASP A 191 -13.27 21.96 3.83
C ASP A 191 -14.52 21.32 4.49
N LEU A 192 -14.46 20.97 5.77
CA LEU A 192 -15.60 20.50 6.57
C LEU A 192 -16.51 21.61 7.01
#